data_f8ce4d5e17fec4fab805305741b5f7b7
#
_entry.id   f8ce4d5e17fec4fab805305741b5f7b7
#
_cell.length_a   1.000
_cell.length_b   1.000
_cell.length_c   1.000
_cell.angle_alpha   90.00
_cell.angle_beta   90.00
_cell.angle_gamma   90.00
#
_symmetry.space_group_name_H-M   'P 1'
#
loop_
_entity.id
_entity.type
_entity.pdbx_description
1 polymer ?
#
loop_
_entity_poly.entity_id
_entity_poly.type
_entity_poly.pdbx_seq_one_letter_code
_entity_poly.pdbx_strand_id
1 'polypeptide(L)'
;VTASQPTLQRARGRARVGFKRRGDQTVLADLHQSGCAKLRLPRRSKDAPGEAVIINTSGGLTDGDHFDVTAHWAEGARATVTTQAAERVYRSRGGDARIDNRLEVAANAAALWLPQETILFDGGRFQRTLKIDLADVAAHLLACESIVFGRGAMGETVHAGHVFDRWRVRVAGELVFADGFELSDDQDIPQLQLDRPAVAEGARAIATAIVIAPAMHWLGATCAWG
;
A
#
# COMPACT_ATOMS: atom_id res chain seq x y z
N VAL A 1 -17.02 14.62 -38.65
CA VAL A 1 -16.99 15.36 -37.37
C VAL A 1 -16.65 14.34 -36.30
N THR A 2 -15.35 14.27 -35.93
CA THR A 2 -14.90 13.38 -34.84
C THR A 2 -15.36 14.02 -33.51
N ALA A 3 -16.35 13.42 -32.88
CA ALA A 3 -16.80 13.84 -31.56
C ALA A 3 -15.61 13.68 -30.58
N SER A 4 -15.11 14.77 -30.06
CA SER A 4 -14.11 14.78 -28.97
C SER A 4 -14.71 14.02 -27.78
N GLN A 5 -14.11 12.91 -27.38
CA GLN A 5 -14.54 12.21 -26.17
C GLN A 5 -14.35 13.16 -24.96
N PRO A 6 -15.35 13.27 -24.11
CA PRO A 6 -15.24 14.14 -22.93
C PRO A 6 -14.06 13.69 -22.06
N THR A 7 -13.17 14.62 -21.74
CA THR A 7 -12.08 14.39 -20.80
C THR A 7 -12.67 14.11 -19.42
N LEU A 8 -12.58 12.87 -18.97
CA LEU A 8 -13.07 12.48 -17.63
C LEU A 8 -12.21 13.15 -16.55
N GLN A 9 -12.87 13.66 -15.51
CA GLN A 9 -12.18 14.18 -14.34
C GLN A 9 -11.49 13.01 -13.61
N ARG A 10 -10.18 13.17 -13.33
CA ARG A 10 -9.38 12.15 -12.66
C ARG A 10 -9.21 12.50 -11.19
N ALA A 11 -9.37 11.49 -10.32
CA ALA A 11 -9.09 11.64 -8.91
C ALA A 11 -7.58 11.79 -8.69
N ARG A 12 -7.22 12.78 -7.88
CA ARG A 12 -5.84 12.98 -7.42
C ARG A 12 -5.85 13.17 -5.92
N GLY A 13 -5.07 12.34 -5.22
CA GLY A 13 -4.94 12.39 -3.77
C GLY A 13 -3.48 12.43 -3.36
N ARG A 14 -3.15 13.31 -2.42
CA ARG A 14 -1.83 13.32 -1.78
C ARG A 14 -1.98 13.43 -0.29
N ALA A 15 -1.36 12.50 0.44
CA ALA A 15 -1.28 12.50 1.89
C ALA A 15 0.17 12.45 2.35
N ARG A 16 0.51 13.24 3.38
CA ARG A 16 1.79 13.13 4.09
C ARG A 16 1.53 13.15 5.57
N VAL A 17 2.14 12.22 6.30
CA VAL A 17 2.08 12.17 7.76
C VAL A 17 3.48 11.93 8.32
N GLY A 18 3.84 12.67 9.34
CA GLY A 18 5.10 12.51 10.06
C GLY A 18 4.86 12.33 11.55
N PHE A 19 5.62 11.44 12.17
CA PHE A 19 5.59 11.16 13.60
C PHE A 19 6.95 11.49 14.23
N LYS A 20 6.92 11.99 15.45
CA LYS A 20 8.12 12.21 16.26
C LYS A 20 7.92 11.80 17.72
N ARG A 21 9.00 11.48 18.40
CA ARG A 21 9.01 11.24 19.85
C ARG A 21 8.99 12.55 20.61
N ARG A 22 8.17 12.63 21.65
CA ARG A 22 8.16 13.70 22.64
C ARG A 22 8.07 13.06 24.03
N GLY A 23 9.20 13.03 24.76
CA GLY A 23 9.31 12.21 25.98
C GLY A 23 9.08 10.75 25.64
N ASP A 24 8.14 10.10 26.31
CA ASP A 24 7.81 8.68 26.07
C ASP A 24 6.69 8.47 25.05
N GLN A 25 6.15 9.52 24.47
CA GLN A 25 5.02 9.46 23.56
C GLN A 25 5.43 9.72 22.12
N THR A 26 4.74 9.08 21.18
CA THR A 26 4.78 9.45 19.76
C THR A 26 3.67 10.46 19.48
N VAL A 27 4.04 11.59 18.88
CA VAL A 27 3.12 12.65 18.51
C VAL A 27 3.23 12.96 17.02
N LEU A 28 2.20 13.60 16.47
CA LEU A 28 2.21 14.12 15.12
C LEU A 28 3.31 15.18 14.97
N ALA A 29 4.12 15.08 13.93
CA ALA A 29 5.15 16.05 13.56
C ALA A 29 4.73 16.89 12.35
N ASP A 30 4.12 16.25 11.34
CA ASP A 30 3.71 16.87 10.09
C ASP A 30 2.45 16.20 9.54
N LEU A 31 1.60 16.98 8.90
CA LEU A 31 0.41 16.49 8.22
C LEU A 31 0.09 17.35 7.02
N HIS A 32 -0.02 16.71 5.86
CA HIS A 32 -0.54 17.32 4.64
C HIS A 32 -1.57 16.39 4.00
N GLN A 33 -2.65 16.97 3.49
CA GLN A 33 -3.65 16.22 2.74
C GLN A 33 -4.27 17.09 1.66
N SER A 34 -4.40 16.55 0.47
CA SER A 34 -5.00 17.28 -0.66
C SER A 34 -5.78 16.34 -1.58
N GLY A 35 -6.68 16.92 -2.37
CA GLY A 35 -7.53 16.17 -3.28
C GLY A 35 -8.40 15.14 -2.55
N CYS A 36 -8.48 13.93 -3.09
CA CYS A 36 -9.26 12.84 -2.51
C CYS A 36 -8.58 12.14 -1.33
N ALA A 37 -7.29 12.41 -1.04
CA ALA A 37 -6.62 11.83 0.12
C ALA A 37 -6.95 12.60 1.40
N LYS A 38 -7.37 11.88 2.44
CA LYS A 38 -7.60 12.40 3.78
C LYS A 38 -6.88 11.57 4.82
N LEU A 39 -6.52 12.20 5.93
CA LEU A 39 -5.90 11.56 7.08
C LEU A 39 -6.79 11.76 8.31
N ARG A 40 -6.89 10.71 9.13
CA ARG A 40 -7.50 10.77 10.47
C ARG A 40 -6.50 10.23 11.47
N LEU A 41 -6.45 10.88 12.62
CA LEU A 41 -5.61 10.51 13.75
C LEU A 41 -6.55 10.10 14.89
N PRO A 42 -6.76 8.80 15.11
CA PRO A 42 -7.64 8.32 16.17
C PRO A 42 -7.14 8.78 17.55
N ARG A 43 -8.08 9.05 18.47
CA ARG A 43 -7.73 9.30 19.86
C ARG A 43 -7.20 8.02 20.50
N ARG A 44 -6.05 8.11 21.16
CA ARG A 44 -5.39 6.97 21.80
C ARG A 44 -5.07 7.26 23.26
N SER A 45 -4.85 6.21 24.04
CA SER A 45 -4.27 6.34 25.37
C SER A 45 -2.85 6.87 25.28
N LYS A 46 -2.35 7.45 26.38
CA LYS A 46 -1.01 8.06 26.40
C LYS A 46 0.11 7.09 26.04
N ASP A 47 -0.08 5.80 26.35
CA ASP A 47 0.95 4.77 26.18
C ASP A 47 0.83 4.01 24.86
N ALA A 48 -0.20 4.29 24.06
CA ALA A 48 -0.38 3.63 22.76
C ALA A 48 0.54 4.26 21.69
N PRO A 49 1.07 3.45 20.75
CA PRO A 49 1.78 3.96 19.58
C PRO A 49 0.92 4.95 18.79
N GLY A 50 1.54 5.87 18.06
CA GLY A 50 0.84 6.75 17.12
C GLY A 50 0.03 5.95 16.09
N GLU A 51 -1.03 6.57 15.53
CA GLU A 51 -1.78 5.97 14.42
C GLU A 51 -2.28 7.04 13.47
N ALA A 52 -2.17 6.74 12.18
CA ALA A 52 -2.84 7.50 11.14
C ALA A 52 -3.63 6.55 10.23
N VAL A 53 -4.86 6.96 9.94
CA VAL A 53 -5.76 6.27 9.02
C VAL A 53 -5.90 7.09 7.75
N ILE A 54 -5.49 6.52 6.62
CA ILE A 54 -5.63 7.11 5.29
C ILE A 54 -7.01 6.79 4.76
N ILE A 55 -7.63 7.77 4.11
CA ILE A 55 -8.95 7.65 3.50
C ILE A 55 -8.88 8.15 2.07
N ASN A 56 -9.25 7.31 1.12
CA ASN A 56 -9.54 7.73 -0.25
C ASN A 56 -11.03 8.12 -0.35
N THR A 57 -11.31 9.42 -0.47
CA THR A 57 -12.70 9.92 -0.55
C THR A 57 -13.29 9.86 -1.96
N SER A 58 -12.54 9.41 -2.97
CA SER A 58 -13.09 9.15 -4.31
C SER A 58 -13.89 7.84 -4.41
N GLY A 59 -13.79 7.00 -3.37
CA GLY A 59 -14.52 5.73 -3.31
C GLY A 59 -13.87 4.59 -4.08
N GLY A 60 -12.70 4.81 -4.65
CA GLY A 60 -11.89 3.85 -5.41
C GLY A 60 -11.10 4.54 -6.51
N LEU A 61 -10.35 3.79 -7.27
CA LEU A 61 -9.47 4.26 -8.33
C LEU A 61 -9.85 3.65 -9.67
N THR A 62 -9.59 4.38 -10.73
CA THR A 62 -9.72 3.92 -12.11
C THR A 62 -8.68 4.60 -12.99
N ASP A 63 -8.69 4.32 -14.24
CA ASP A 63 -7.90 4.85 -15.34
C ASP A 63 -7.41 6.31 -15.13
N GLY A 64 -6.09 6.49 -14.99
CA GLY A 64 -5.42 7.79 -14.84
C GLY A 64 -5.58 8.47 -13.48
N ASP A 65 -6.25 7.86 -12.51
CA ASP A 65 -6.27 8.35 -11.13
C ASP A 65 -4.89 8.19 -10.49
N HIS A 66 -4.53 9.08 -9.57
CA HIS A 66 -3.24 9.04 -8.88
C HIS A 66 -3.40 9.28 -7.37
N PHE A 67 -2.89 8.36 -6.58
CA PHE A 67 -2.90 8.40 -5.12
C PHE A 67 -1.47 8.28 -4.58
N ASP A 68 -1.03 9.29 -3.84
CA ASP A 68 0.35 9.45 -3.37
C ASP A 68 0.36 9.55 -1.84
N VAL A 69 1.14 8.71 -1.17
CA VAL A 69 1.28 8.72 0.28
C VAL A 69 2.76 8.76 0.66
N THR A 70 3.09 9.69 1.55
CA THR A 70 4.40 9.72 2.21
C THR A 70 4.20 9.63 3.72
N ALA A 71 4.87 8.68 4.36
CA ALA A 71 4.86 8.54 5.82
C ALA A 71 6.29 8.57 6.36
N HIS A 72 6.49 9.32 7.43
CA HIS A 72 7.80 9.52 8.06
C HIS A 72 7.74 9.22 9.55
N TRP A 73 8.65 8.38 10.03
CA TRP A 73 8.88 8.09 11.44
C TRP A 73 10.24 8.66 11.85
N ALA A 74 10.23 9.77 12.59
CA ALA A 74 11.45 10.35 13.14
C ALA A 74 12.03 9.43 14.23
N GLU A 75 13.26 9.69 14.65
CA GLU A 75 14.00 8.88 15.61
C GLU A 75 13.16 8.55 16.85
N GLY A 76 13.12 7.27 17.21
CA GLY A 76 12.39 6.72 18.35
C GLY A 76 10.86 6.81 18.26
N ALA A 77 10.29 7.31 17.17
CA ALA A 77 8.84 7.33 16.98
C ALA A 77 8.28 5.92 16.74
N ARG A 78 7.09 5.64 17.28
CA ARG A 78 6.39 4.37 17.10
C ARG A 78 4.98 4.63 16.62
N ALA A 79 4.64 4.25 15.41
CA ALA A 79 3.31 4.51 14.85
C ALA A 79 2.90 3.49 13.80
N THR A 80 1.59 3.32 13.67
CA THR A 80 0.93 2.57 12.61
C THR A 80 0.34 3.52 11.59
N VAL A 81 0.53 3.23 10.32
CA VAL A 81 -0.22 3.84 9.21
C VAL A 81 -1.03 2.75 8.54
N THR A 82 -2.32 2.98 8.44
CA THR A 82 -3.29 2.04 7.84
C THR A 82 -4.28 2.79 6.96
N THR A 83 -5.15 2.10 6.25
CA THR A 83 -6.27 2.69 5.51
C THR A 83 -7.60 2.40 6.21
N GLN A 84 -8.61 3.24 5.97
CA GLN A 84 -9.94 3.06 6.57
C GLN A 84 -10.63 1.79 6.07
N ALA A 85 -10.44 1.47 4.80
CA ALA A 85 -11.10 0.37 4.11
C ALA A 85 -10.22 -0.12 2.96
N ALA A 86 -10.61 -1.23 2.34
CA ALA A 86 -10.03 -1.73 1.12
C ALA A 86 -10.03 -0.67 0.02
N GLU A 87 -8.90 -0.55 -0.71
CA GLU A 87 -8.84 0.26 -1.93
C GLU A 87 -9.47 -0.51 -3.08
N ARG A 88 -10.35 0.12 -3.84
CA ARG A 88 -11.05 -0.52 -4.96
C ARG A 88 -10.50 0.00 -6.27
N VAL A 89 -10.09 -0.92 -7.13
CA VAL A 89 -9.66 -0.59 -8.49
C VAL A 89 -10.74 -1.04 -9.45
N TYR A 90 -11.46 -0.07 -9.98
CA TYR A 90 -12.58 -0.30 -10.90
C TYR A 90 -12.10 -0.56 -12.33
N ARG A 91 -12.99 -1.12 -13.15
CA ARG A 91 -12.76 -1.32 -14.58
C ARG A 91 -12.21 -0.06 -15.24
N SER A 92 -11.11 -0.21 -15.96
CA SER A 92 -10.47 0.84 -16.73
C SER A 92 -10.93 0.85 -18.19
N ARG A 93 -10.75 1.97 -18.85
CA ARG A 93 -10.92 2.12 -20.31
C ARG A 93 -9.62 1.96 -21.09
N GLY A 94 -8.52 1.60 -20.42
CA GLY A 94 -7.24 1.31 -21.02
C GLY A 94 -6.02 1.89 -20.31
N GLY A 95 -6.19 2.87 -19.40
CA GLY A 95 -5.11 3.43 -18.60
C GLY A 95 -5.00 2.80 -17.20
N ASP A 96 -3.87 2.92 -16.56
CA ASP A 96 -3.66 2.46 -15.20
C ASP A 96 -3.96 3.56 -14.17
N ALA A 97 -4.58 3.21 -13.05
CA ALA A 97 -4.51 4.00 -11.85
C ALA A 97 -3.08 3.90 -11.25
N ARG A 98 -2.62 4.93 -10.55
CA ARG A 98 -1.30 4.98 -9.98
C ARG A 98 -1.35 5.16 -8.47
N ILE A 99 -0.58 4.33 -7.75
CA ILE A 99 -0.43 4.39 -6.29
C ILE A 99 1.06 4.48 -5.98
N ASP A 100 1.52 5.59 -5.42
CA ASP A 100 2.91 5.78 -5.03
C ASP A 100 3.00 5.94 -3.50
N ASN A 101 3.58 4.96 -2.83
CA ASN A 101 3.80 4.95 -1.38
C ASN A 101 5.28 5.11 -1.06
N ARG A 102 5.62 6.06 -0.18
CA ARG A 102 6.96 6.28 0.31
C ARG A 102 7.01 6.29 1.83
N LEU A 103 7.86 5.44 2.42
CA LEU A 103 8.06 5.34 3.86
C LEU A 103 9.51 5.71 4.19
N GLU A 104 9.68 6.57 5.18
CA GLU A 104 10.99 7.01 5.68
C GLU A 104 11.04 6.71 7.19
N VAL A 105 11.95 5.83 7.59
CA VAL A 105 12.05 5.33 8.96
C VAL A 105 13.43 5.67 9.52
N ALA A 106 13.47 6.58 10.49
CA ALA A 106 14.71 6.97 11.15
C ALA A 106 15.20 5.90 12.14
N ALA A 107 16.43 6.06 12.63
CA ALA A 107 17.03 5.17 13.62
C ALA A 107 16.15 4.98 14.86
N ASN A 108 16.13 3.79 15.42
CA ASN A 108 15.34 3.42 16.62
C ASN A 108 13.82 3.67 16.49
N ALA A 109 13.30 4.05 15.32
CA ALA A 109 11.87 4.17 15.08
C ALA A 109 11.24 2.80 14.83
N ALA A 110 9.94 2.65 15.13
CA ALA A 110 9.16 1.46 14.82
C ALA A 110 7.96 1.84 13.92
N ALA A 111 8.08 1.49 12.66
CA ALA A 111 7.09 1.77 11.62
C ALA A 111 6.24 0.53 11.33
N LEU A 112 4.92 0.70 11.39
CA LEU A 112 3.97 -0.30 10.93
C LEU A 112 3.19 0.30 9.74
N TRP A 113 3.35 -0.32 8.57
CA TRP A 113 2.61 0.00 7.34
C TRP A 113 1.66 -1.14 7.03
N LEU A 114 0.40 -0.96 7.39
CA LEU A 114 -0.61 -2.01 7.36
C LEU A 114 -1.92 -1.50 6.70
N PRO A 115 -1.89 -1.10 5.42
CA PRO A 115 -3.11 -0.77 4.71
C PRO A 115 -4.02 -1.99 4.60
N GLN A 116 -5.33 -1.75 4.46
CA GLN A 116 -6.27 -2.78 4.05
C GLN A 116 -5.96 -3.23 2.61
N GLU A 117 -6.54 -4.32 2.18
CA GLU A 117 -6.33 -4.91 0.86
C GLU A 117 -6.70 -3.95 -0.29
N THR A 118 -6.07 -4.15 -1.44
CA THR A 118 -6.50 -3.59 -2.72
C THR A 118 -7.35 -4.62 -3.45
N ILE A 119 -8.61 -4.31 -3.74
CA ILE A 119 -9.51 -5.20 -4.48
C ILE A 119 -9.50 -4.80 -5.96
N LEU A 120 -8.98 -5.67 -6.79
CA LEU A 120 -9.03 -5.52 -8.25
C LEU A 120 -10.35 -6.06 -8.78
N PHE A 121 -11.18 -5.20 -9.38
CA PHE A 121 -12.39 -5.60 -10.09
C PHE A 121 -12.06 -6.06 -11.50
N ASP A 122 -12.93 -6.85 -12.11
CA ASP A 122 -12.72 -7.31 -13.48
C ASP A 122 -12.52 -6.14 -14.45
N GLY A 123 -11.42 -6.18 -15.22
CA GLY A 123 -10.99 -5.09 -16.11
C GLY A 123 -10.33 -3.91 -15.36
N GLY A 124 -10.07 -4.02 -14.06
CA GLY A 124 -9.32 -3.03 -13.29
C GLY A 124 -7.85 -3.01 -13.69
N ARG A 125 -7.22 -1.82 -13.64
CA ARG A 125 -5.81 -1.64 -14.02
C ARG A 125 -5.13 -0.69 -13.06
N PHE A 126 -4.00 -1.11 -12.44
CA PHE A 126 -3.23 -0.21 -11.59
C PHE A 126 -1.74 -0.57 -11.54
N GLN A 127 -0.95 0.44 -11.22
CA GLN A 127 0.46 0.33 -10.87
C GLN A 127 0.66 0.85 -9.46
N ARG A 128 1.24 0.03 -8.58
CA ARG A 128 1.61 0.40 -7.22
C ARG A 128 3.11 0.32 -7.03
N THR A 129 3.66 1.32 -6.37
CA THR A 129 5.07 1.33 -5.95
C THR A 129 5.14 1.61 -4.45
N LEU A 130 5.80 0.73 -3.70
CA LEU A 130 6.18 0.96 -2.32
C LEU A 130 7.70 1.13 -2.22
N LYS A 131 8.14 2.31 -1.81
CA LYS A 131 9.54 2.63 -1.53
C LYS A 131 9.70 2.83 -0.04
N ILE A 132 10.65 2.12 0.55
CA ILE A 132 10.93 2.16 1.99
C ILE A 132 12.40 2.46 2.17
N ASP A 133 12.70 3.53 2.89
CA ASP A 133 14.06 3.95 3.22
C ASP A 133 14.20 3.91 4.77
N LEU A 134 14.99 2.97 5.29
CA LEU A 134 15.38 2.89 6.70
C LEU A 134 16.75 3.53 6.87
N ALA A 135 16.89 4.39 7.89
CA ALA A 135 18.13 5.12 8.14
C ALA A 135 19.30 4.18 8.45
N ASP A 136 19.04 3.12 9.21
CA ASP A 136 20.01 2.11 9.59
C ASP A 136 19.37 0.80 10.07
N VAL A 137 20.18 -0.13 10.55
CA VAL A 137 19.74 -1.44 11.08
C VAL A 137 19.04 -1.37 12.43
N ALA A 138 19.05 -0.23 13.12
CA ALA A 138 18.32 -0.03 14.38
C ALA A 138 16.86 0.41 14.15
N ALA A 139 16.49 0.70 12.91
CA ALA A 139 15.10 0.97 12.52
C ALA A 139 14.30 -0.34 12.48
N HIS A 140 13.05 -0.28 12.94
CA HIS A 140 12.12 -1.41 12.92
C HIS A 140 11.01 -1.17 11.91
N LEU A 141 10.70 -2.17 11.12
CA LEU A 141 9.64 -2.13 10.12
C LEU A 141 8.81 -3.40 10.13
N LEU A 142 7.50 -3.25 10.10
CA LEU A 142 6.56 -4.25 9.60
C LEU A 142 5.73 -3.59 8.50
N ALA A 143 5.84 -4.09 7.28
CA ALA A 143 5.03 -3.65 6.15
C ALA A 143 4.33 -4.84 5.51
N CYS A 144 3.04 -4.68 5.21
CA CYS A 144 2.25 -5.68 4.51
C CYS A 144 1.28 -4.98 3.55
N GLU A 145 1.27 -5.40 2.29
CA GLU A 145 0.26 -4.99 1.30
C GLU A 145 -0.31 -6.24 0.62
N SER A 146 -1.60 -6.23 0.36
CA SER A 146 -2.29 -7.35 -0.26
C SER A 146 -3.18 -6.90 -1.43
N ILE A 147 -3.42 -7.83 -2.34
CA ILE A 147 -4.30 -7.67 -3.50
C ILE A 147 -5.29 -8.83 -3.49
N VAL A 148 -6.57 -8.51 -3.61
CA VAL A 148 -7.66 -9.47 -3.76
C VAL A 148 -8.23 -9.35 -5.18
N PHE A 149 -8.34 -10.48 -5.87
CA PHE A 149 -8.84 -10.54 -7.24
C PHE A 149 -10.35 -10.81 -7.25
N GLY A 150 -11.12 -9.77 -7.55
CA GLY A 150 -12.57 -9.79 -7.61
C GLY A 150 -13.27 -9.78 -6.25
N ARG A 151 -14.56 -9.61 -6.31
CA ARG A 151 -15.45 -9.65 -5.13
C ARG A 151 -16.02 -11.05 -4.97
N GLY A 152 -15.25 -11.96 -4.37
CA GLY A 152 -15.65 -13.37 -4.21
C GLY A 152 -17.06 -13.55 -3.62
N ALA A 153 -17.42 -12.75 -2.61
CA ALA A 153 -18.76 -12.76 -2.01
C ALA A 153 -19.91 -12.37 -2.99
N MET A 154 -19.57 -11.71 -4.10
CA MET A 154 -20.52 -11.32 -5.15
C MET A 154 -20.42 -12.23 -6.38
N GLY A 155 -19.65 -13.32 -6.32
CA GLY A 155 -19.43 -14.23 -7.43
C GLY A 155 -18.59 -13.65 -8.58
N GLU A 156 -17.89 -12.54 -8.37
CA GLU A 156 -17.07 -11.92 -9.40
C GLU A 156 -15.75 -12.68 -9.58
N THR A 157 -15.44 -13.00 -10.83
CA THR A 157 -14.14 -13.53 -11.27
C THR A 157 -13.45 -12.48 -12.11
N VAL A 158 -12.16 -12.27 -11.87
CA VAL A 158 -11.34 -11.33 -12.65
C VAL A 158 -10.75 -12.06 -13.84
N HIS A 159 -11.16 -11.67 -15.03
CA HIS A 159 -10.69 -12.25 -16.30
C HIS A 159 -9.64 -11.34 -16.95
N ALA A 160 -9.81 -10.04 -16.87
CA ALA A 160 -9.00 -9.05 -17.54
C ALA A 160 -8.51 -7.98 -16.55
N GLY A 161 -7.42 -7.30 -16.89
CA GLY A 161 -6.89 -6.20 -16.11
C GLY A 161 -5.37 -6.09 -16.17
N HIS A 162 -4.83 -5.17 -15.40
CA HIS A 162 -3.39 -4.99 -15.24
C HIS A 162 -3.04 -4.68 -13.79
N VAL A 163 -2.10 -5.43 -13.26
CA VAL A 163 -1.49 -5.19 -11.94
C VAL A 163 0.01 -5.14 -12.13
N PHE A 164 0.61 -4.05 -11.71
CA PHE A 164 2.05 -3.94 -11.54
C PHE A 164 2.34 -3.45 -10.12
N ASP A 165 2.80 -4.35 -9.26
CA ASP A 165 3.12 -4.06 -7.86
C ASP A 165 4.62 -4.18 -7.64
N ARG A 166 5.26 -3.14 -7.09
CA ARG A 166 6.70 -3.08 -6.97
C ARG A 166 7.15 -2.56 -5.62
N TRP A 167 8.03 -3.32 -4.96
CA TRP A 167 8.64 -2.99 -3.69
C TRP A 167 10.14 -2.69 -3.84
N ARG A 168 10.61 -1.69 -3.12
CA ARG A 168 12.03 -1.35 -3.00
C ARG A 168 12.32 -0.92 -1.57
N VAL A 169 13.16 -1.69 -0.88
CA VAL A 169 13.55 -1.40 0.51
C VAL A 169 15.04 -1.15 0.59
N ARG A 170 15.41 -0.05 1.20
CA ARG A 170 16.78 0.34 1.46
C ARG A 170 17.04 0.44 2.95
N VAL A 171 18.24 0.04 3.38
CA VAL A 171 18.77 0.25 4.72
C VAL A 171 20.08 0.98 4.57
N ALA A 172 20.26 2.10 5.25
CA ALA A 172 21.45 2.96 5.14
C ALA A 172 21.82 3.32 3.67
N GLY A 173 20.81 3.50 2.83
CA GLY A 173 20.96 3.80 1.40
C GLY A 173 21.16 2.58 0.49
N GLU A 174 21.53 1.42 1.03
CA GLU A 174 21.73 0.20 0.27
C GLU A 174 20.41 -0.54 0.01
N LEU A 175 20.21 -1.03 -1.22
CA LEU A 175 19.04 -1.81 -1.59
C LEU A 175 19.14 -3.23 -1.00
N VAL A 176 18.29 -3.55 -0.01
CA VAL A 176 18.30 -4.85 0.68
C VAL A 176 17.17 -5.77 0.22
N PHE A 177 16.11 -5.21 -0.36
CA PHE A 177 15.00 -5.98 -0.90
C PHE A 177 14.41 -5.29 -2.13
N ALA A 178 14.19 -6.07 -3.17
CA ALA A 178 13.53 -5.65 -4.39
C ALA A 178 12.64 -6.78 -4.89
N ASP A 179 11.37 -6.50 -5.04
CA ASP A 179 10.39 -7.44 -5.56
C ASP A 179 9.45 -6.75 -6.53
N GLY A 180 8.82 -7.51 -7.39
CA GLY A 180 7.82 -7.03 -8.33
C GLY A 180 6.93 -8.15 -8.82
N PHE A 181 5.65 -7.88 -8.81
CA PHE A 181 4.60 -8.76 -9.29
C PHE A 181 3.85 -8.07 -10.43
N GLU A 182 3.74 -8.74 -11.56
CA GLU A 182 3.02 -8.22 -12.72
C GLU A 182 2.05 -9.26 -13.26
N LEU A 183 0.80 -8.85 -13.45
CA LEU A 183 -0.21 -9.58 -14.20
C LEU A 183 -0.81 -8.63 -15.23
N SER A 184 -0.90 -9.06 -16.49
CA SER A 184 -1.46 -8.27 -17.57
C SER A 184 -2.29 -9.13 -18.51
N ASP A 185 -3.42 -8.58 -18.95
CA ASP A 185 -4.12 -9.00 -20.15
C ASP A 185 -3.52 -8.24 -21.33
N ASP A 186 -2.63 -8.84 -22.08
CA ASP A 186 -2.12 -8.27 -23.32
C ASP A 186 -2.78 -8.90 -24.58
N GLN A 187 -2.34 -8.44 -25.76
CA GLN A 187 -2.90 -8.94 -27.03
C GLN A 187 -2.67 -10.43 -27.24
N ASP A 188 -1.60 -11.00 -26.67
CA ASP A 188 -1.25 -12.40 -26.80
C ASP A 188 -1.88 -13.25 -25.69
N ILE A 189 -2.16 -12.64 -24.52
CA ILE A 189 -2.76 -13.30 -23.35
C ILE A 189 -3.98 -12.46 -22.89
N PRO A 190 -5.15 -12.58 -23.53
CA PRO A 190 -6.30 -11.72 -23.27
C PRO A 190 -6.99 -11.95 -21.91
N GLN A 191 -6.44 -12.81 -21.05
CA GLN A 191 -6.95 -13.11 -19.72
C GLN A 191 -5.82 -13.25 -18.70
N LEU A 192 -6.04 -12.82 -17.47
CA LEU A 192 -5.04 -12.86 -16.39
C LEU A 192 -4.58 -14.28 -15.99
N GLN A 193 -5.28 -15.32 -16.42
CA GLN A 193 -4.93 -16.74 -16.24
C GLN A 193 -4.55 -17.12 -14.79
N LEU A 194 -5.25 -16.56 -13.80
CA LEU A 194 -4.98 -16.80 -12.38
C LEU A 194 -5.03 -18.28 -11.98
N ASP A 195 -5.75 -19.10 -12.73
CA ASP A 195 -5.91 -20.54 -12.46
C ASP A 195 -4.70 -21.38 -12.91
N ARG A 196 -3.73 -20.79 -13.65
CA ARG A 196 -2.53 -21.51 -14.08
C ARG A 196 -1.58 -21.73 -12.89
N PRO A 197 -1.00 -22.95 -12.73
CA PRO A 197 -0.09 -23.27 -11.62
C PRO A 197 1.08 -22.29 -11.48
N ALA A 198 1.70 -21.89 -12.61
CA ALA A 198 2.83 -20.97 -12.63
C ALA A 198 2.46 -19.50 -12.40
N VAL A 199 1.17 -19.17 -12.31
CA VAL A 199 0.69 -17.79 -12.09
C VAL A 199 0.18 -17.63 -10.66
N ALA A 200 -0.97 -18.20 -10.34
CA ALA A 200 -1.57 -18.09 -9.02
C ALA A 200 -2.25 -19.37 -8.52
N GLU A 201 -2.25 -20.44 -9.32
CA GLU A 201 -2.86 -21.75 -8.99
C GLU A 201 -4.31 -21.61 -8.45
N GLY A 202 -5.06 -20.66 -8.99
CA GLY A 202 -6.42 -20.35 -8.55
C GLY A 202 -6.52 -19.49 -7.30
N ALA A 203 -5.41 -19.00 -6.74
CA ALA A 203 -5.44 -18.10 -5.61
C ALA A 203 -6.19 -16.80 -5.97
N ARG A 204 -7.01 -16.34 -5.04
CA ARG A 204 -7.83 -15.11 -5.19
C ARG A 204 -7.26 -13.94 -4.39
N ALA A 205 -6.15 -14.15 -3.71
CA ALA A 205 -5.42 -13.10 -3.00
C ALA A 205 -3.93 -13.38 -3.02
N ILE A 206 -3.14 -12.31 -3.05
CA ILE A 206 -1.70 -12.31 -2.88
C ILE A 206 -1.32 -11.26 -1.86
N ALA A 207 -0.31 -11.53 -1.05
CA ALA A 207 0.22 -10.56 -0.11
C ALA A 207 1.74 -10.60 -0.08
N THR A 208 2.36 -9.44 0.03
CA THR A 208 3.78 -9.28 0.33
C THR A 208 3.90 -8.69 1.72
N ALA A 209 4.69 -9.33 2.57
CA ALA A 209 4.99 -8.84 3.92
C ALA A 209 6.50 -8.86 4.15
N ILE A 210 7.02 -7.80 4.79
CA ILE A 210 8.41 -7.71 5.18
C ILE A 210 8.52 -7.25 6.64
N VAL A 211 9.43 -7.89 7.36
CA VAL A 211 9.81 -7.50 8.72
C VAL A 211 11.30 -7.22 8.73
N ILE A 212 11.67 -6.06 9.25
CA ILE A 212 13.06 -5.66 9.50
C ILE A 212 13.16 -5.26 10.96
N ALA A 213 14.04 -5.92 11.68
CA ALA A 213 14.31 -5.64 13.10
C ALA A 213 15.75 -6.05 13.42
N PRO A 214 16.40 -5.41 14.42
CA PRO A 214 17.67 -5.85 14.93
C PRO A 214 17.61 -7.33 15.40
N ALA A 215 18.64 -8.11 15.11
CA ALA A 215 18.67 -9.57 15.30
C ALA A 215 18.41 -10.08 16.74
N MET A 216 18.37 -9.21 17.74
CA MET A 216 18.32 -9.61 19.16
C MET A 216 16.92 -9.82 19.77
N HIS A 217 15.81 -9.64 19.05
CA HIS A 217 14.47 -9.68 19.65
C HIS A 217 13.50 -10.74 19.12
N TRP A 218 13.95 -11.69 18.29
CA TRP A 218 13.09 -12.73 17.71
C TRP A 218 13.03 -14.06 18.47
N LEU A 219 13.63 -14.15 19.66
CA LEU A 219 13.50 -15.35 20.50
C LEU A 219 12.18 -15.31 21.27
N GLY A 220 11.08 -15.75 20.67
CA GLY A 220 9.86 -16.04 21.43
C GLY A 220 8.49 -15.84 20.79
N ALA A 221 8.34 -15.43 19.54
CA ALA A 221 7.02 -15.37 18.90
C ALA A 221 6.81 -16.56 17.96
N THR A 222 6.33 -17.69 18.50
CA THR A 222 5.72 -18.74 17.69
C THR A 222 4.32 -18.29 17.31
N CYS A 223 4.12 -17.89 16.04
CA CYS A 223 2.78 -17.77 15.49
C CYS A 223 2.22 -19.18 15.29
N ALA A 224 1.33 -19.61 16.19
CA ALA A 224 0.49 -20.75 15.93
C ALA A 224 -0.71 -20.27 15.09
N TRP A 225 -0.75 -20.70 13.84
CA TRP A 225 -1.95 -20.60 13.01
C TRP A 225 -2.77 -21.87 13.31
N GLY A 226 -3.93 -21.70 13.92
CA GLY A 226 -4.97 -22.73 14.04
C GLY A 226 -6.07 -22.45 13.03
#